data_0f9c2307692e77f13d953c4023b2b3c0
#
_entry.id   0f9c2307692e77f13d953c4023b2b3c0
#
_cell.length_a   1.000
_cell.length_b   1.000
_cell.length_c   1.000
_cell.angle_alpha   90.00
_cell.angle_beta   90.00
_cell.angle_gamma   90.00
#
_symmetry.space_group_name_H-M   'P 1'
#
loop_
_entity.id
_entity.type
_entity.pdbx_description
1 polymer ?
#
loop_
_entity_poly.entity_id
_entity_poly.type
_entity_poly.pdbx_seq_one_letter_code
_entity_poly.pdbx_strand_id
1 'polypeptide(L)'
;ADVTFFESTLFFSTPTIRLDLDVPPVVPAPVVVPAQAPLITYQRRPPVLPPTGPPASSPTPNAHPPSLPESELPLALRKGNRSSRNPHPLYACALHYDRLSPSYFSFITSLDFVSIPKSTGEAMSDPRWRQAMLDEMGALEASGTWELVPLPPDKTTVDCRWVYTVKVGPDGNIDRFKARLVAKGYTQIFGLDYGDTFSPVAKITSVRLFLAIAAIRHWPLHQLDIKNVFLHGELQEEVYMDQPLGFSVSGGAPLVCRLRRSLYGLKQSPRAWFARFSSALLQFGMTHSEADHSIFSLHSSSGLCIYLVVYVDDIVISGDDFDGIHRLKSHLHSQFQTKDLGPLKYFLSIEVAQSISGIALSQRKYALDILTETGMVDCCPSDTSMDPNVKLLPGQGEPLEDPGRYRRLVGRLNYLTVTRPDISFVVSVVSQFLNAPCDSHLDVVMRILRYIKNAPGRGLLYEDKGNAKIVCYSDADWAGSPSDRKSTSGYCFFFLSATSGYCVLIGGNLISWRSKKQNTVARSSAEAEYRAMAAATCEVVWLRQLFQQLHFGDTRNTKLICDNQAALHIASNPVFHERTKHIEIDCHFVREKVLSGEITTDFVNSSEQLADMFTKSLKGSRVDYICNKL
;
A
#
# COMPACT_ATOMS: atom_id res chain seq x y z
N ALA A 1 8.57 11.58 3.57
CA ALA A 1 7.63 12.24 2.65
C ALA A 1 6.36 11.40 2.69
N ASP A 2 5.32 11.96 3.30
CA ASP A 2 4.01 11.32 3.39
C ASP A 2 3.38 11.37 2.00
N VAL A 3 3.36 10.26 1.31
CA VAL A 3 2.57 10.08 0.10
C VAL A 3 1.21 9.58 0.55
N THR A 4 0.22 10.47 0.58
CA THR A 4 -1.17 10.12 0.86
C THR A 4 -1.81 9.69 -0.47
N PHE A 5 -2.11 8.41 -0.61
CA PHE A 5 -2.88 7.90 -1.75
C PHE A 5 -4.37 8.13 -1.49
N PHE A 6 -5.00 8.98 -2.31
CA PHE A 6 -6.46 9.09 -2.36
C PHE A 6 -7.00 8.15 -3.44
N GLU A 7 -7.42 6.94 -3.06
CA GLU A 7 -8.04 5.95 -3.96
C GLU A 7 -9.57 6.13 -4.16
N SER A 8 -10.18 7.21 -3.68
CA SER A 8 -11.65 7.35 -3.68
C SER A 8 -12.23 8.27 -4.74
N THR A 9 -11.44 8.81 -5.66
CA THR A 9 -11.95 9.63 -6.76
C THR A 9 -11.76 8.91 -8.09
N LEU A 10 -12.87 8.58 -8.75
CA LEU A 10 -12.91 8.10 -10.14
C LEU A 10 -12.45 9.22 -11.07
N PHE A 11 -11.22 9.12 -11.60
CA PHE A 11 -10.66 10.03 -12.61
C PHE A 11 -10.94 9.53 -14.03
N PHE A 12 -12.20 9.46 -14.44
CA PHE A 12 -12.57 9.45 -15.85
C PHE A 12 -13.85 10.27 -15.98
N SER A 13 -13.71 11.56 -16.28
CA SER A 13 -14.77 12.32 -16.92
C SER A 13 -14.78 11.91 -18.39
N THR A 14 -15.81 11.20 -18.81
CA THR A 14 -16.14 11.00 -20.22
C THR A 14 -16.20 12.35 -20.94
N PRO A 15 -15.60 12.51 -22.13
CA PRO A 15 -15.79 13.71 -22.93
C PRO A 15 -17.26 13.76 -23.36
N THR A 16 -17.96 14.79 -22.93
CA THR A 16 -19.32 15.11 -23.37
C THR A 16 -19.25 15.53 -24.83
N ILE A 17 -19.58 14.62 -25.73
CA ILE A 17 -19.87 14.99 -27.13
C ILE A 17 -21.18 15.78 -27.09
N ARG A 18 -21.12 17.09 -27.30
CA ARG A 18 -22.29 17.90 -27.60
C ARG A 18 -22.77 17.55 -29.00
N LEU A 19 -23.88 16.83 -29.10
CA LEU A 19 -24.71 16.80 -30.27
C LEU A 19 -25.77 17.90 -30.08
N ASP A 20 -25.64 18.99 -30.82
CA ASP A 20 -26.69 19.97 -30.99
C ASP A 20 -27.85 19.32 -31.77
N LEU A 21 -28.90 19.00 -31.05
CA LEU A 21 -30.21 18.72 -31.65
C LEU A 21 -31.24 19.55 -30.90
N ASP A 22 -31.75 20.57 -31.59
CA ASP A 22 -32.90 21.35 -31.20
C ASP A 22 -34.12 20.42 -31.04
N VAL A 23 -34.59 20.22 -29.81
CA VAL A 23 -35.89 19.62 -29.50
C VAL A 23 -36.58 20.56 -28.50
N PRO A 24 -37.81 21.03 -28.78
CA PRO A 24 -38.53 21.92 -27.87
C PRO A 24 -38.95 21.21 -26.58
N PRO A 25 -39.15 21.95 -25.47
CA PRO A 25 -39.38 21.36 -24.15
C PRO A 25 -40.78 20.72 -24.07
N VAL A 26 -40.79 19.44 -23.71
CA VAL A 26 -42.02 18.71 -23.35
C VAL A 26 -42.33 19.02 -21.88
N VAL A 27 -43.52 19.62 -21.65
CA VAL A 27 -44.06 19.87 -20.30
C VAL A 27 -44.53 18.54 -19.71
N PRO A 28 -44.07 18.15 -18.51
CA PRO A 28 -44.55 16.91 -17.90
C PRO A 28 -45.95 17.06 -17.34
N ALA A 29 -46.80 16.08 -17.63
CA ALA A 29 -48.15 15.95 -17.08
C ALA A 29 -48.13 15.70 -15.56
N PRO A 30 -49.16 16.14 -14.81
CA PRO A 30 -49.17 15.98 -13.35
C PRO A 30 -49.28 14.51 -12.92
N VAL A 31 -48.39 14.11 -12.03
CA VAL A 31 -48.37 12.78 -11.41
C VAL A 31 -49.52 12.65 -10.42
N VAL A 32 -50.45 11.76 -10.70
CA VAL A 32 -51.52 11.36 -9.75
C VAL A 32 -50.89 10.43 -8.70
N VAL A 33 -50.85 10.87 -7.43
CA VAL A 33 -50.39 10.07 -6.29
C VAL A 33 -51.54 9.13 -5.89
N PRO A 34 -51.36 7.80 -5.83
CA PRO A 34 -52.37 6.89 -5.30
C PRO A 34 -52.47 7.03 -3.77
N ALA A 35 -53.71 7.01 -3.25
CA ALA A 35 -54.03 7.08 -1.85
C ALA A 35 -53.37 5.94 -1.04
N GLN A 36 -52.76 6.30 0.09
CA GLN A 36 -52.13 5.38 1.04
C GLN A 36 -53.19 4.45 1.69
N ALA A 37 -52.90 3.14 1.65
CA ALA A 37 -53.66 2.15 2.43
C ALA A 37 -53.41 2.30 3.92
N PRO A 38 -54.40 2.02 4.82
CA PRO A 38 -54.26 2.22 6.25
C PRO A 38 -53.23 1.26 6.88
N LEU A 39 -52.36 1.82 7.73
CA LEU A 39 -51.38 1.13 8.53
C LEU A 39 -52.07 0.23 9.57
N ILE A 40 -51.83 -1.07 9.54
CA ILE A 40 -52.23 -2.03 10.56
C ILE A 40 -51.21 -1.94 11.71
N THR A 41 -51.62 -1.35 12.83
CA THR A 41 -50.78 -1.30 14.05
C THR A 41 -51.04 -2.51 14.93
N TYR A 42 -49.99 -3.34 15.14
CA TYR A 42 -50.01 -4.41 16.14
C TYR A 42 -49.65 -3.85 17.52
N GLN A 43 -50.58 -3.91 18.48
CA GLN A 43 -50.30 -3.65 19.90
C GLN A 43 -49.73 -4.89 20.58
N ARG A 44 -48.53 -4.76 21.16
CA ARG A 44 -47.88 -5.79 21.97
C ARG A 44 -48.56 -5.84 23.35
N ARG A 45 -49.01 -7.04 23.77
CA ARG A 45 -49.46 -7.28 25.16
C ARG A 45 -48.28 -7.04 26.13
N PRO A 46 -48.51 -6.38 27.28
CA PRO A 46 -47.49 -6.23 28.34
C PRO A 46 -47.17 -7.59 28.97
N PRO A 47 -45.93 -7.78 29.45
CA PRO A 47 -45.53 -9.02 30.11
C PRO A 47 -46.22 -9.13 31.50
N VAL A 48 -46.74 -10.32 31.80
CA VAL A 48 -47.31 -10.69 33.09
C VAL A 48 -46.16 -10.88 34.08
N LEU A 49 -46.16 -10.09 35.16
CA LEU A 49 -45.25 -10.27 36.30
C LEU A 49 -45.72 -11.46 37.18
N PRO A 50 -44.79 -12.29 37.68
CA PRO A 50 -45.15 -13.32 38.65
C PRO A 50 -45.46 -12.74 40.02
N PRO A 51 -46.29 -13.42 40.86
CA PRO A 51 -46.82 -12.88 42.13
C PRO A 51 -45.72 -12.79 43.19
N THR A 52 -45.72 -11.65 43.90
CA THR A 52 -44.90 -11.36 45.08
C THR A 52 -45.35 -12.17 46.30
N GLY A 53 -44.46 -12.99 46.84
CA GLY A 53 -44.61 -13.56 48.18
C GLY A 53 -44.02 -12.65 49.26
N PRO A 54 -44.45 -12.76 50.54
CA PRO A 54 -44.16 -11.79 51.59
C PRO A 54 -42.72 -11.85 52.10
N PRO A 55 -42.23 -10.74 52.74
CA PRO A 55 -40.83 -10.60 53.12
C PRO A 55 -40.49 -11.41 54.39
N ALA A 56 -39.44 -12.18 54.34
CA ALA A 56 -38.84 -12.82 55.50
C ALA A 56 -37.71 -11.95 56.05
N SER A 57 -37.72 -11.80 57.34
CA SER A 57 -36.87 -11.01 58.23
C SER A 57 -35.38 -11.33 58.11
N SER A 58 -34.57 -10.26 58.21
CA SER A 58 -33.12 -10.24 58.32
C SER A 58 -32.61 -11.00 59.57
N PRO A 59 -31.51 -11.73 59.48
CA PRO A 59 -30.61 -11.95 60.59
C PRO A 59 -29.28 -11.21 60.44
N THR A 60 -28.85 -10.65 61.54
CA THR A 60 -27.60 -9.99 61.90
C THR A 60 -26.33 -10.77 61.50
N PRO A 61 -25.21 -10.05 61.33
CA PRO A 61 -23.98 -10.65 60.83
C PRO A 61 -23.14 -11.24 61.97
N ASN A 62 -22.71 -12.47 61.84
CA ASN A 62 -21.43 -12.93 62.43
C ASN A 62 -21.10 -14.35 61.97
N ALA A 63 -19.87 -14.51 61.64
CA ALA A 63 -19.02 -15.69 61.49
C ALA A 63 -18.53 -15.97 60.07
N HIS A 64 -17.28 -15.58 59.81
CA HIS A 64 -16.47 -16.13 58.72
C HIS A 64 -16.28 -17.62 58.90
N PRO A 65 -16.51 -18.44 57.86
CA PRO A 65 -15.99 -19.80 57.85
C PRO A 65 -14.46 -19.80 57.66
N PRO A 66 -13.72 -20.74 58.24
CA PRO A 66 -12.28 -20.81 58.14
C PRO A 66 -11.86 -21.01 56.68
N SER A 67 -10.92 -20.17 56.21
CA SER A 67 -10.30 -20.27 54.90
C SER A 67 -9.52 -21.59 54.81
N LEU A 68 -9.84 -22.43 53.83
CA LEU A 68 -9.06 -23.60 53.44
C LEU A 68 -7.67 -23.14 53.00
N PRO A 69 -6.61 -23.87 53.31
CA PRO A 69 -5.24 -23.52 52.87
C PRO A 69 -5.17 -23.52 51.34
N GLU A 70 -4.44 -22.56 50.76
CA GLU A 70 -4.32 -22.32 49.32
C GLU A 70 -3.84 -23.52 48.47
N SER A 71 -3.27 -24.56 49.13
CA SER A 71 -2.84 -25.82 48.51
C SER A 71 -3.99 -26.74 48.10
N GLU A 72 -5.20 -26.55 48.63
CA GLU A 72 -6.36 -27.42 48.36
C GLU A 72 -7.34 -26.89 47.31
N LEU A 73 -7.10 -25.67 46.81
CA LEU A 73 -7.92 -25.08 45.73
C LEU A 73 -7.56 -25.71 44.37
N PRO A 74 -8.54 -25.97 43.49
CA PRO A 74 -8.24 -26.35 42.10
C PRO A 74 -7.30 -25.37 41.44
N LEU A 75 -6.37 -25.84 40.60
CA LEU A 75 -5.32 -25.04 39.94
C LEU A 75 -5.85 -23.80 39.18
N ALA A 76 -7.10 -23.84 38.71
CA ALA A 76 -7.78 -22.74 38.06
C ALA A 76 -8.18 -21.57 39.01
N LEU A 77 -8.25 -21.82 40.32
CA LEU A 77 -8.64 -20.85 41.33
C LEU A 77 -7.47 -20.37 42.20
N ARG A 78 -6.28 -20.94 42.03
CA ARG A 78 -5.05 -20.43 42.66
C ARG A 78 -4.68 -19.12 41.98
N LYS A 79 -5.05 -18.00 42.58
CA LYS A 79 -4.52 -16.69 42.20
C LYS A 79 -3.02 -16.67 42.54
N GLY A 80 -2.21 -17.15 41.62
CA GLY A 80 -0.78 -16.83 41.64
C GLY A 80 -0.68 -15.32 41.48
N ASN A 81 -0.15 -14.65 42.49
CA ASN A 81 0.31 -13.27 42.37
C ASN A 81 1.45 -13.23 41.35
N ARG A 82 1.14 -13.27 40.06
CA ARG A 82 2.02 -12.73 39.05
C ARG A 82 1.99 -11.23 39.27
N SER A 83 3.01 -10.71 39.94
CA SER A 83 3.31 -9.30 39.93
C SER A 83 3.40 -8.87 38.46
N SER A 84 2.32 -8.36 37.90
CA SER A 84 2.28 -7.74 36.59
C SER A 84 2.85 -6.32 36.61
N ARG A 85 3.32 -5.87 37.76
CA ARG A 85 4.08 -4.63 37.89
C ARG A 85 5.54 -4.95 37.59
N ASN A 86 6.01 -4.49 36.42
CA ASN A 86 7.44 -4.36 36.18
C ASN A 86 8.05 -3.61 37.38
N PRO A 87 8.92 -4.23 38.20
CA PRO A 87 9.47 -3.58 39.38
C PRO A 87 10.33 -2.35 39.05
N HIS A 88 10.59 -2.10 37.75
CA HIS A 88 11.34 -0.97 37.24
C HIS A 88 10.64 -0.34 36.05
N PRO A 89 9.59 0.49 36.23
CA PRO A 89 8.90 1.18 35.13
C PRO A 89 9.83 2.10 34.31
N LEU A 90 11.01 2.46 34.84
CA LEU A 90 12.05 3.22 34.14
C LEU A 90 12.93 2.37 33.20
N TYR A 91 12.92 1.04 33.33
CA TYR A 91 13.72 0.17 32.43
C TYR A 91 13.16 0.06 31.01
N ALA A 92 11.93 0.41 30.79
CA ALA A 92 11.34 0.43 29.45
C ALA A 92 11.85 1.59 28.55
N CYS A 93 12.53 2.57 29.14
CA CYS A 93 13.08 3.74 28.45
C CYS A 93 14.60 3.83 28.45
N ALA A 94 15.32 2.93 29.14
CA ALA A 94 16.77 2.88 29.11
C ALA A 94 17.22 1.93 28.00
N LEU A 95 17.62 2.48 26.85
CA LEU A 95 18.41 1.78 25.84
C LEU A 95 19.74 1.42 26.51
N HIS A 96 19.92 0.16 26.93
CA HIS A 96 21.22 -0.35 27.31
C HIS A 96 22.05 -0.57 26.05
N TYR A 97 22.99 0.31 25.81
CA TYR A 97 23.92 0.28 24.67
C TYR A 97 24.82 -0.96 24.65
N ASP A 98 25.00 -1.61 25.79
CA ASP A 98 25.83 -2.82 26.02
C ASP A 98 25.31 -4.09 25.32
N ARG A 99 24.03 -4.11 24.84
CA ARG A 99 23.45 -5.23 24.09
C ARG A 99 23.41 -5.01 22.59
N LEU A 100 23.87 -3.89 22.09
CA LEU A 100 23.93 -3.59 20.67
C LEU A 100 25.14 -4.27 20.03
N SER A 101 25.02 -4.69 18.76
CA SER A 101 26.20 -5.12 18.02
C SER A 101 27.21 -3.95 17.93
N PRO A 102 28.52 -4.21 17.89
CA PRO A 102 29.52 -3.14 17.79
C PRO A 102 29.27 -2.18 16.63
N SER A 103 28.79 -2.66 15.49
CA SER A 103 28.43 -1.85 14.33
C SER A 103 27.19 -0.98 14.58
N TYR A 104 26.20 -1.48 15.32
CA TYR A 104 24.99 -0.72 15.65
C TYR A 104 25.23 0.27 16.78
N PHE A 105 26.08 -0.08 17.73
CA PHE A 105 26.57 0.86 18.77
C PHE A 105 27.35 2.01 18.13
N SER A 106 28.28 1.71 17.21
CA SER A 106 29.00 2.71 16.42
C SER A 106 28.08 3.61 15.60
N PHE A 107 27.01 3.03 15.03
CA PHE A 107 25.97 3.74 14.29
C PHE A 107 25.20 4.73 15.18
N ILE A 108 24.69 4.27 16.34
CA ILE A 108 23.95 5.16 17.26
C ILE A 108 24.85 6.25 17.81
N THR A 109 26.05 5.90 18.26
CA THR A 109 27.00 6.89 18.77
C THR A 109 27.43 7.88 17.69
N SER A 110 27.59 7.47 16.44
CA SER A 110 27.90 8.39 15.34
C SER A 110 26.73 9.32 15.00
N LEU A 111 25.48 8.88 15.16
CA LEU A 111 24.30 9.73 14.99
C LEU A 111 24.12 10.74 16.14
N ASP A 112 24.43 10.35 17.37
CA ASP A 112 24.35 11.24 18.54
C ASP A 112 25.36 12.41 18.46
N PHE A 113 26.46 12.25 17.70
CA PHE A 113 27.46 13.31 17.48
C PHE A 113 27.11 14.27 16.32
N VAL A 114 26.08 13.99 15.52
CA VAL A 114 25.69 14.84 14.38
C VAL A 114 24.30 15.41 14.59
N SER A 115 24.29 16.66 15.05
CA SER A 115 23.08 17.46 15.08
C SER A 115 22.63 17.77 13.65
N ILE A 116 21.39 17.40 13.29
CA ILE A 116 20.76 17.86 12.04
C ILE A 116 20.35 19.33 12.25
N PRO A 117 20.80 20.28 11.40
CA PRO A 117 20.50 21.69 11.58
C PRO A 117 19.00 21.98 11.57
N LYS A 118 18.53 22.78 12.49
CA LYS A 118 17.14 23.23 12.59
C LYS A 118 16.87 24.48 11.77
N SER A 119 17.91 25.19 11.38
CA SER A 119 17.84 26.43 10.61
C SER A 119 18.95 26.51 9.56
N THR A 120 18.76 27.34 8.54
CA THR A 120 19.78 27.63 7.52
C THR A 120 21.02 28.30 8.14
N GLY A 121 20.85 29.17 9.13
CA GLY A 121 21.96 29.82 9.83
C GLY A 121 22.84 28.81 10.56
N GLU A 122 22.24 27.85 11.25
CA GLU A 122 22.96 26.75 11.91
C GLU A 122 23.73 25.88 10.90
N ALA A 123 23.09 25.54 9.76
CA ALA A 123 23.74 24.78 8.70
C ALA A 123 24.92 25.50 8.06
N MET A 124 24.81 26.80 7.84
CA MET A 124 25.90 27.64 7.28
C MET A 124 27.08 27.78 8.23
N SER A 125 26.88 27.61 9.54
CA SER A 125 27.93 27.68 10.55
C SER A 125 28.74 26.38 10.65
N ASP A 126 28.21 25.23 10.23
CA ASP A 126 28.92 23.94 10.19
C ASP A 126 29.53 23.71 8.80
N PRO A 127 30.87 23.59 8.68
CA PRO A 127 31.55 23.44 7.39
C PRO A 127 31.02 22.26 6.55
N ARG A 128 30.58 21.17 7.19
CA ARG A 128 30.08 19.95 6.50
C ARG A 128 28.73 20.19 5.84
N TRP A 129 27.80 20.85 6.56
CA TRP A 129 26.49 21.18 6.02
C TRP A 129 26.60 22.31 5.00
N ARG A 130 27.47 23.30 5.24
CA ARG A 130 27.75 24.36 4.28
C ARG A 130 28.26 23.80 2.95
N GLN A 131 29.19 22.83 3.00
CA GLN A 131 29.68 22.17 1.78
C GLN A 131 28.56 21.43 1.06
N ALA A 132 27.71 20.67 1.77
CA ALA A 132 26.57 20.00 1.17
C ALA A 132 25.56 20.97 0.51
N MET A 133 25.37 22.18 1.06
CA MET A 133 24.55 23.22 0.47
C MET A 133 25.20 23.82 -0.78
N LEU A 134 26.52 24.04 -0.78
CA LEU A 134 27.29 24.51 -1.94
C LEU A 134 27.25 23.49 -3.09
N ASP A 135 27.39 22.20 -2.77
CA ASP A 135 27.29 21.13 -3.77
C ASP A 135 25.92 21.08 -4.44
N GLU A 136 24.83 21.28 -3.67
CA GLU A 136 23.46 21.35 -4.22
C GLU A 136 23.28 22.60 -5.07
N MET A 137 23.75 23.78 -4.62
CA MET A 137 23.68 25.02 -5.40
C MET A 137 24.46 24.90 -6.71
N GLY A 138 25.67 24.32 -6.68
CA GLY A 138 26.45 24.06 -7.89
C GLY A 138 25.74 23.12 -8.87
N ALA A 139 25.02 22.10 -8.38
CA ALA A 139 24.22 21.22 -9.22
C ALA A 139 23.01 21.94 -9.85
N LEU A 140 22.35 22.83 -9.09
CA LEU A 140 21.23 23.64 -9.57
C LEU A 140 21.67 24.66 -10.62
N GLU A 141 22.83 25.28 -10.43
CA GLU A 141 23.43 26.22 -11.39
C GLU A 141 23.89 25.50 -12.66
N ALA A 142 24.63 24.42 -12.54
CA ALA A 142 25.09 23.61 -13.68
C ALA A 142 23.95 23.06 -14.54
N SER A 143 22.80 22.77 -13.92
CA SER A 143 21.59 22.32 -14.64
C SER A 143 20.81 23.49 -15.28
N GLY A 144 21.14 24.74 -14.97
CA GLY A 144 20.38 25.92 -15.44
C GLY A 144 18.94 25.93 -14.91
N THR A 145 18.76 25.58 -13.63
CA THR A 145 17.43 25.37 -13.02
C THR A 145 16.58 26.64 -13.05
N TRP A 146 17.18 27.81 -12.88
CA TRP A 146 16.50 29.13 -12.92
C TRP A 146 17.36 30.23 -13.50
N GLU A 147 16.73 31.38 -13.76
CA GLU A 147 17.34 32.66 -13.98
C GLU A 147 16.84 33.66 -12.94
N LEU A 148 17.69 34.63 -12.58
CA LEU A 148 17.31 35.72 -11.68
C LEU A 148 16.67 36.85 -12.48
N VAL A 149 15.42 37.18 -12.14
CA VAL A 149 14.62 38.21 -12.80
C VAL A 149 13.87 39.07 -11.78
N PRO A 150 13.47 40.30 -12.10
CA PRO A 150 12.50 41.03 -11.31
C PRO A 150 11.14 40.28 -11.32
N LEU A 151 10.44 40.25 -10.18
CA LEU A 151 9.11 39.66 -10.13
C LEU A 151 8.12 40.48 -10.96
N PRO A 152 7.42 39.89 -11.95
CA PRO A 152 6.34 40.57 -12.66
C PRO A 152 5.20 40.99 -11.72
N PRO A 153 4.51 42.11 -12.00
CA PRO A 153 3.54 42.69 -11.06
C PRO A 153 2.35 41.79 -10.75
N ASP A 154 1.98 40.88 -11.66
CA ASP A 154 0.82 39.99 -11.52
C ASP A 154 1.19 38.57 -11.08
N LYS A 155 2.43 38.33 -10.64
CA LYS A 155 2.93 37.03 -10.25
C LYS A 155 3.25 36.95 -8.75
N THR A 156 3.12 35.75 -8.20
CA THR A 156 3.50 35.42 -6.82
C THR A 156 4.66 34.44 -6.84
N THR A 157 5.44 34.43 -5.77
CA THR A 157 6.54 33.48 -5.60
C THR A 157 6.12 32.25 -4.79
N VAL A 158 6.72 31.14 -5.13
CA VAL A 158 6.73 29.93 -4.30
C VAL A 158 7.95 29.99 -3.38
N ASP A 159 7.75 29.91 -2.09
CA ASP A 159 8.87 29.90 -1.12
C ASP A 159 9.64 28.57 -1.21
N CYS A 160 10.86 28.52 -0.68
CA CYS A 160 11.69 27.31 -0.63
C CYS A 160 12.28 27.08 0.76
N ARG A 161 12.78 25.87 0.97
CA ARG A 161 13.47 25.49 2.21
C ARG A 161 14.58 24.50 1.95
N TRP A 162 15.56 24.50 2.83
CA TRP A 162 16.58 23.45 2.89
C TRP A 162 16.09 22.24 3.67
N VAL A 163 16.41 21.04 3.17
CA VAL A 163 16.17 19.75 3.84
C VAL A 163 17.51 19.06 4.00
N TYR A 164 17.88 18.77 5.25
CA TYR A 164 19.16 18.19 5.61
C TYR A 164 19.01 16.71 5.93
N THR A 165 19.93 15.88 5.44
CA THR A 165 19.93 14.43 5.67
C THR A 165 21.36 13.91 5.79
N VAL A 166 21.62 13.06 6.76
CA VAL A 166 22.87 12.31 6.86
C VAL A 166 22.70 10.98 6.13
N LYS A 167 23.61 10.66 5.24
CA LYS A 167 23.70 9.33 4.63
C LYS A 167 24.72 8.50 5.38
N VAL A 168 24.32 7.28 5.74
CA VAL A 168 25.12 6.34 6.53
C VAL A 168 25.45 5.14 5.65
N GLY A 169 26.68 4.72 5.66
CA GLY A 169 27.16 3.55 4.93
C GLY A 169 26.72 2.22 5.57
N PRO A 170 26.96 1.09 4.89
CA PRO A 170 26.65 -0.24 5.41
C PRO A 170 27.41 -0.61 6.69
N ASP A 171 28.54 0.06 6.93
CA ASP A 171 29.40 -0.08 8.11
C ASP A 171 28.93 0.72 9.34
N GLY A 172 27.82 1.47 9.18
CA GLY A 172 27.27 2.33 10.22
C GLY A 172 27.96 3.68 10.34
N ASN A 173 28.98 3.98 9.52
CA ASN A 173 29.65 5.27 9.51
C ASN A 173 28.91 6.28 8.62
N ILE A 174 29.13 7.57 8.91
CA ILE A 174 28.59 8.64 8.07
C ILE A 174 29.32 8.63 6.73
N ASP A 175 28.57 8.31 5.66
CA ASP A 175 29.06 8.35 4.30
C ASP A 175 29.15 9.81 3.80
N ARG A 176 28.06 10.57 3.96
CA ARG A 176 28.00 11.98 3.54
C ARG A 176 26.86 12.77 4.15
N PHE A 177 27.07 14.07 4.24
CA PHE A 177 26.02 15.05 4.48
C PHE A 177 25.33 15.39 3.18
N LYS A 178 24.00 15.53 3.20
CA LYS A 178 23.22 15.91 2.03
C LYS A 178 22.25 17.02 2.39
N ALA A 179 22.34 18.13 1.67
CA ALA A 179 21.35 19.20 1.68
C ALA A 179 20.57 19.16 0.36
N ARG A 180 19.27 19.40 0.41
CA ARG A 180 18.41 19.56 -0.77
C ARG A 180 17.61 20.84 -0.66
N LEU A 181 17.57 21.61 -1.76
CA LEU A 181 16.65 22.73 -1.87
C LEU A 181 15.28 22.21 -2.33
N VAL A 182 14.24 22.53 -1.58
CA VAL A 182 12.88 22.02 -1.80
C VAL A 182 11.91 23.19 -1.85
N ALA A 183 11.20 23.35 -2.96
CA ALA A 183 10.13 24.34 -3.10
C ALA A 183 8.93 23.97 -2.20
N LYS A 184 8.26 24.98 -1.64
CA LYS A 184 7.04 24.80 -0.85
C LYS A 184 5.81 24.69 -1.74
N GLY A 185 5.77 23.69 -2.63
CA GLY A 185 4.73 23.52 -3.64
C GLY A 185 3.30 23.37 -3.11
N TYR A 186 3.12 23.19 -1.79
CA TYR A 186 1.80 23.20 -1.17
C TYR A 186 1.11 24.57 -1.24
N THR A 187 1.86 25.66 -1.47
CA THR A 187 1.32 27.02 -1.69
C THR A 187 0.87 27.24 -3.14
N GLN A 188 1.26 26.39 -4.08
CA GLN A 188 0.91 26.53 -5.49
C GLN A 188 -0.61 26.42 -5.73
N ILE A 189 -1.13 27.26 -6.62
CA ILE A 189 -2.54 27.37 -6.99
C ILE A 189 -2.77 26.72 -8.34
N PHE A 190 -3.76 25.80 -8.41
CA PHE A 190 -4.17 25.16 -9.66
C PHE A 190 -4.67 26.19 -10.68
N GLY A 191 -4.24 26.05 -11.92
CA GLY A 191 -4.59 26.97 -13.02
C GLY A 191 -3.71 28.22 -13.12
N LEU A 192 -2.94 28.57 -12.07
CA LEU A 192 -1.97 29.68 -12.06
C LEU A 192 -0.52 29.17 -12.10
N ASP A 193 -0.15 28.34 -11.12
CA ASP A 193 1.23 27.86 -10.95
C ASP A 193 1.44 26.48 -11.56
N TYR A 194 0.39 25.69 -11.71
CA TYR A 194 0.43 24.36 -12.30
C TYR A 194 -0.93 23.98 -12.91
N GLY A 195 -0.90 23.17 -13.95
CA GLY A 195 -2.07 22.53 -14.53
C GLY A 195 -2.16 21.07 -14.11
N ASP A 196 -1.71 20.16 -14.97
CA ASP A 196 -1.68 18.73 -14.69
C ASP A 196 -0.45 18.34 -13.88
N THR A 197 -0.64 17.46 -12.89
CA THR A 197 0.44 16.93 -12.03
C THR A 197 0.60 15.43 -12.14
N PHE A 198 -0.26 14.78 -12.93
CA PHE A 198 -0.23 13.32 -13.04
C PHE A 198 1.10 12.84 -13.64
N SER A 199 1.72 11.92 -12.96
CA SER A 199 2.90 11.20 -13.43
C SER A 199 2.67 9.70 -13.23
N PRO A 200 2.91 8.88 -14.24
CA PRO A 200 2.88 7.44 -14.09
C PRO A 200 3.89 6.98 -13.03
N VAL A 201 3.43 6.12 -12.13
CA VAL A 201 4.28 5.44 -11.14
C VAL A 201 3.97 3.95 -11.23
N ALA A 202 4.99 3.12 -11.35
CA ALA A 202 4.82 1.68 -11.49
C ALA A 202 3.98 1.10 -10.34
N LYS A 203 2.93 0.38 -10.69
CA LYS A 203 2.17 -0.37 -9.70
C LYS A 203 3.03 -1.50 -9.15
N ILE A 204 2.92 -1.79 -7.86
CA ILE A 204 3.70 -2.88 -7.25
C ILE A 204 3.41 -4.24 -7.89
N THR A 205 2.18 -4.44 -8.38
CA THR A 205 1.80 -5.62 -9.14
C THR A 205 2.56 -5.71 -10.46
N SER A 206 2.76 -4.58 -11.16
CA SER A 206 3.57 -4.52 -12.39
C SER A 206 5.03 -4.87 -12.11
N VAL A 207 5.58 -4.34 -11.02
CA VAL A 207 6.95 -4.67 -10.57
C VAL A 207 7.08 -6.16 -10.27
N ARG A 208 6.12 -6.75 -9.54
CA ARG A 208 6.13 -8.19 -9.25
C ARG A 208 6.01 -9.04 -10.51
N LEU A 209 5.12 -8.65 -11.44
CA LEU A 209 5.00 -9.32 -12.73
C LEU A 209 6.32 -9.30 -13.50
N PHE A 210 6.96 -8.14 -13.58
CA PHE A 210 8.25 -7.98 -14.24
C PHE A 210 9.33 -8.89 -13.62
N LEU A 211 9.44 -8.92 -12.29
CA LEU A 211 10.39 -9.77 -11.58
C LEU A 211 10.08 -11.26 -11.75
N ALA A 212 8.79 -11.64 -11.74
CA ALA A 212 8.39 -13.03 -11.96
C ALA A 212 8.69 -13.50 -13.38
N ILE A 213 8.47 -12.66 -14.39
CA ILE A 213 8.82 -12.98 -15.77
C ILE A 213 10.34 -13.09 -15.94
N ALA A 214 11.11 -12.21 -15.30
CA ALA A 214 12.57 -12.32 -15.29
C ALA A 214 13.03 -13.65 -14.66
N ALA A 215 12.35 -14.13 -13.60
CA ALA A 215 12.62 -15.45 -13.01
C ALA A 215 12.27 -16.60 -13.96
N ILE A 216 11.06 -16.57 -14.57
CA ILE A 216 10.59 -17.61 -15.51
C ILE A 216 11.46 -17.68 -16.77
N ARG A 217 11.99 -16.54 -17.23
CA ARG A 217 12.82 -16.45 -18.44
C ARG A 217 14.32 -16.51 -18.15
N HIS A 218 14.71 -16.62 -16.87
CA HIS A 218 16.12 -16.58 -16.43
C HIS A 218 16.86 -15.33 -16.91
N TRP A 219 16.16 -14.19 -17.05
CA TRP A 219 16.74 -12.93 -17.47
C TRP A 219 17.48 -12.23 -16.33
N PRO A 220 18.62 -11.61 -16.59
CA PRO A 220 19.32 -10.81 -15.59
C PRO A 220 18.53 -9.54 -15.28
N LEU A 221 18.65 -9.08 -14.03
CA LEU A 221 18.08 -7.83 -13.57
C LEU A 221 19.20 -6.82 -13.35
N HIS A 222 19.10 -5.65 -13.97
CA HIS A 222 20.04 -4.54 -13.84
C HIS A 222 19.35 -3.34 -13.19
N GLN A 223 20.07 -2.63 -12.32
CA GLN A 223 19.57 -1.43 -11.67
C GLN A 223 20.36 -0.19 -12.07
N LEU A 224 19.65 0.86 -12.44
CA LEU A 224 20.19 2.20 -12.66
C LEU A 224 19.54 3.19 -11.68
N ASP A 225 20.32 4.16 -11.21
CA ASP A 225 19.88 5.31 -10.41
C ASP A 225 20.14 6.58 -11.22
N ILE A 226 19.19 7.53 -11.20
CA ILE A 226 19.36 8.85 -11.84
C ILE A 226 19.51 9.90 -10.75
N LYS A 227 20.64 10.58 -10.78
CA LYS A 227 20.92 11.66 -9.83
C LYS A 227 20.06 12.88 -10.13
N ASN A 228 19.54 13.52 -9.06
CA ASN A 228 18.81 14.77 -9.13
C ASN A 228 17.67 14.75 -10.16
N VAL A 229 16.93 13.67 -10.16
CA VAL A 229 15.93 13.28 -11.18
C VAL A 229 15.01 14.42 -11.62
N PHE A 230 14.46 15.20 -10.69
CA PHE A 230 13.53 16.28 -11.03
C PHE A 230 14.21 17.46 -11.75
N LEU A 231 15.52 17.68 -11.54
CA LEU A 231 16.25 18.77 -12.21
C LEU A 231 16.40 18.55 -13.72
N HIS A 232 16.09 17.34 -14.22
CA HIS A 232 16.08 17.06 -15.66
C HIS A 232 14.76 17.42 -16.33
N GLY A 233 13.65 17.60 -15.56
CA GLY A 233 12.35 17.94 -16.10
C GLY A 233 12.27 19.41 -16.51
N GLU A 234 11.71 19.69 -17.68
CA GLU A 234 11.47 21.06 -18.17
C GLU A 234 10.08 21.52 -17.73
N LEU A 235 10.00 22.74 -17.17
CA LEU A 235 8.73 23.33 -16.80
C LEU A 235 8.12 24.02 -18.02
N GLN A 236 6.85 23.74 -18.27
CA GLN A 236 6.04 24.44 -19.27
C GLN A 236 5.35 25.65 -18.66
N GLU A 237 5.11 25.61 -17.37
CA GLU A 237 4.47 26.65 -16.59
C GLU A 237 5.49 27.72 -16.15
N GLU A 238 5.05 28.94 -16.08
CA GLU A 238 5.85 30.06 -15.60
C GLU A 238 5.76 30.13 -14.07
N VAL A 239 6.82 29.64 -13.39
CA VAL A 239 6.89 29.56 -11.93
C VAL A 239 8.04 30.44 -11.41
N TYR A 240 7.73 31.27 -10.42
CA TYR A 240 8.69 32.12 -9.72
C TYR A 240 8.90 31.58 -8.30
N MET A 241 10.14 31.56 -7.84
CA MET A 241 10.53 31.09 -6.51
C MET A 241 11.40 32.15 -5.82
N ASP A 242 11.25 32.28 -4.50
CA ASP A 242 12.13 33.11 -3.71
C ASP A 242 13.57 32.60 -3.77
N GLN A 243 14.55 33.50 -3.69
CA GLN A 243 15.95 33.11 -3.65
C GLN A 243 16.23 32.23 -2.42
N PRO A 244 17.06 31.16 -2.57
CA PRO A 244 17.39 30.27 -1.46
C PRO A 244 18.03 31.03 -0.30
N LEU A 245 17.55 30.80 0.92
CA LEU A 245 18.11 31.38 2.13
C LEU A 245 19.59 31.04 2.26
N GLY A 246 20.42 32.05 2.52
CA GLY A 246 21.88 31.96 2.61
C GLY A 246 22.61 32.13 1.27
N PHE A 247 21.90 32.26 0.14
CA PHE A 247 22.46 32.43 -1.22
C PHE A 247 21.80 33.60 -1.98
N SER A 248 21.14 34.50 -1.29
CA SER A 248 20.52 35.67 -1.92
C SER A 248 21.58 36.67 -2.42
N VAL A 249 21.42 37.11 -3.66
CA VAL A 249 22.24 38.14 -4.25
C VAL A 249 21.78 39.50 -3.74
N SER A 250 22.66 40.21 -3.02
CA SER A 250 22.39 41.53 -2.50
C SER A 250 22.79 42.60 -3.56
N GLY A 251 21.86 43.42 -4.04
CA GLY A 251 22.16 44.52 -4.91
C GLY A 251 21.03 44.88 -5.86
N GLY A 252 20.36 46.01 -5.64
CA GLY A 252 19.33 46.56 -6.54
C GLY A 252 17.90 46.12 -6.21
N ALA A 253 17.04 46.03 -7.23
CA ALA A 253 15.66 45.57 -7.08
C ALA A 253 15.59 44.13 -6.58
N PRO A 254 14.55 43.73 -5.82
CA PRO A 254 14.38 42.37 -5.35
C PRO A 254 14.24 41.42 -6.55
N LEU A 255 15.24 40.53 -6.72
CA LEU A 255 15.24 39.52 -7.76
C LEU A 255 14.66 38.21 -7.22
N VAL A 256 13.96 37.46 -8.09
CA VAL A 256 13.40 36.13 -7.82
C VAL A 256 13.94 35.14 -8.83
N CYS A 257 13.86 33.86 -8.50
CA CYS A 257 14.23 32.74 -9.37
C CYS A 257 13.07 32.40 -10.30
N ARG A 258 13.16 32.73 -11.59
CA ARG A 258 12.25 32.18 -12.60
C ARG A 258 12.70 30.77 -12.95
N LEU A 259 11.90 29.77 -12.59
CA LEU A 259 12.26 28.38 -12.79
C LEU A 259 12.12 27.98 -14.26
N ARG A 260 13.17 27.40 -14.82
CA ARG A 260 13.21 26.79 -16.16
C ARG A 260 13.06 25.28 -16.08
N ARG A 261 13.59 24.69 -15.01
CA ARG A 261 13.51 23.24 -14.74
C ARG A 261 12.76 22.97 -13.46
N SER A 262 12.23 21.76 -13.38
CA SER A 262 11.51 21.33 -12.19
C SER A 262 12.44 21.15 -10.99
N LEU A 263 11.91 21.38 -9.80
CA LEU A 263 12.62 21.31 -8.53
C LEU A 263 11.86 20.42 -7.55
N TYR A 264 12.57 19.82 -6.61
CA TYR A 264 11.96 19.06 -5.53
C TYR A 264 10.89 19.91 -4.82
N GLY A 265 9.72 19.31 -4.58
CA GLY A 265 8.61 19.93 -3.86
C GLY A 265 7.55 20.62 -4.72
N LEU A 266 7.81 20.95 -5.99
CA LEU A 266 6.76 21.42 -6.90
C LEU A 266 5.81 20.29 -7.27
N LYS A 267 4.54 20.60 -7.42
CA LYS A 267 3.47 19.61 -7.73
C LYS A 267 3.64 18.96 -9.10
N GLN A 268 4.11 19.71 -10.10
CA GLN A 268 4.31 19.25 -11.48
C GLN A 268 5.67 18.60 -11.76
N SER A 269 6.62 18.58 -10.80
CA SER A 269 7.96 18.04 -11.02
C SER A 269 7.96 16.56 -11.42
N PRO A 270 7.15 15.67 -10.84
CA PRO A 270 7.09 14.28 -11.29
C PRO A 270 6.64 14.16 -12.76
N ARG A 271 5.63 14.95 -13.18
CA ARG A 271 5.15 14.95 -14.57
C ARG A 271 6.23 15.44 -15.55
N ALA A 272 6.88 16.57 -15.24
CA ALA A 272 7.94 17.15 -16.08
C ALA A 272 9.12 16.18 -16.24
N TRP A 273 9.51 15.52 -15.15
CA TRP A 273 10.53 14.49 -15.18
C TRP A 273 10.12 13.30 -16.06
N PHE A 274 8.93 12.71 -15.81
CA PHE A 274 8.47 11.55 -16.55
C PHE A 274 8.35 11.83 -18.05
N ALA A 275 7.88 13.01 -18.45
CA ALA A 275 7.79 13.43 -19.84
C ALA A 275 9.18 13.45 -20.51
N ARG A 276 10.19 14.03 -19.85
CA ARG A 276 11.57 14.06 -20.35
C ARG A 276 12.19 12.66 -20.46
N PHE A 277 11.97 11.83 -19.43
CA PHE A 277 12.47 10.44 -19.41
C PHE A 277 11.81 9.59 -20.49
N SER A 278 10.47 9.64 -20.59
CA SER A 278 9.71 8.93 -21.62
C SER A 278 10.17 9.33 -23.03
N SER A 279 10.38 10.63 -23.28
CA SER A 279 10.89 11.11 -24.56
C SER A 279 12.25 10.50 -24.93
N ALA A 280 13.17 10.39 -23.96
CA ALA A 280 14.47 9.77 -24.18
C ALA A 280 14.36 8.26 -24.52
N LEU A 281 13.46 7.54 -23.87
CA LEU A 281 13.21 6.12 -24.17
C LEU A 281 12.55 5.93 -25.54
N LEU A 282 11.58 6.77 -25.89
CA LEU A 282 10.95 6.77 -27.22
C LEU A 282 11.97 7.06 -28.35
N GLN A 283 12.91 7.99 -28.13
CA GLN A 283 14.01 8.26 -29.06
C GLN A 283 14.95 7.05 -29.23
N PHE A 284 15.12 6.25 -28.19
CA PHE A 284 15.87 4.98 -28.29
C PHE A 284 15.10 3.90 -29.06
N GLY A 285 13.79 4.07 -29.28
CA GLY A 285 12.91 3.14 -29.98
C GLY A 285 12.07 2.26 -29.05
N MET A 286 12.09 2.48 -27.73
CA MET A 286 11.19 1.77 -26.81
C MET A 286 9.77 2.29 -26.92
N THR A 287 8.80 1.46 -26.55
CA THR A 287 7.38 1.82 -26.43
C THR A 287 6.92 1.60 -25.00
N HIS A 288 6.04 2.46 -24.47
CA HIS A 288 5.41 2.23 -23.16
C HIS A 288 4.17 1.35 -23.28
N SER A 289 3.84 0.62 -22.21
CA SER A 289 2.60 -0.12 -22.11
C SER A 289 1.43 0.81 -21.83
N GLU A 290 0.27 0.61 -22.49
CA GLU A 290 -0.97 1.35 -22.19
C GLU A 290 -1.61 0.91 -20.87
N ALA A 291 -1.37 -0.34 -20.45
CA ALA A 291 -1.87 -0.86 -19.18
C ALA A 291 -1.11 -0.31 -17.96
N ASP A 292 0.19 0.01 -18.12
CA ASP A 292 1.02 0.70 -17.13
C ASP A 292 2.11 1.50 -17.83
N HIS A 293 1.94 2.81 -17.94
CA HIS A 293 2.87 3.72 -18.64
C HIS A 293 4.29 3.75 -18.04
N SER A 294 4.49 3.18 -16.85
CA SER A 294 5.80 3.09 -16.20
C SER A 294 6.64 1.92 -16.72
N ILE A 295 6.08 1.08 -17.59
CA ILE A 295 6.77 -0.07 -18.21
C ILE A 295 7.02 0.26 -19.67
N PHE A 296 8.29 0.10 -20.08
CA PHE A 296 8.72 0.26 -21.45
C PHE A 296 9.26 -1.06 -21.99
N SER A 297 9.06 -1.31 -23.27
CA SER A 297 9.56 -2.50 -23.96
C SER A 297 10.13 -2.17 -25.34
N LEU A 298 11.11 -2.95 -25.76
CA LEU A 298 11.66 -2.95 -27.10
C LEU A 298 11.80 -4.39 -27.57
N HIS A 299 11.24 -4.71 -28.73
CA HIS A 299 11.37 -6.00 -29.38
C HIS A 299 12.16 -5.82 -30.66
N SER A 300 13.27 -6.53 -30.81
CA SER A 300 14.07 -6.52 -32.02
C SER A 300 13.44 -7.40 -33.11
N SER A 301 13.85 -7.20 -34.35
CA SER A 301 13.47 -8.07 -35.48
C SER A 301 13.97 -9.52 -35.34
N SER A 302 15.00 -9.73 -34.51
CA SER A 302 15.55 -11.06 -34.18
C SER A 302 14.74 -11.77 -33.07
N GLY A 303 13.72 -11.14 -32.50
CA GLY A 303 12.89 -11.70 -31.44
C GLY A 303 13.46 -11.48 -30.04
N LEU A 304 14.62 -10.84 -29.89
CA LEU A 304 15.18 -10.43 -28.59
C LEU A 304 14.41 -9.23 -28.01
N CYS A 305 14.38 -9.11 -26.71
CA CYS A 305 13.60 -8.07 -26.04
C CYS A 305 14.35 -7.40 -24.88
N ILE A 306 13.97 -6.14 -24.64
CA ILE A 306 14.39 -5.35 -23.49
C ILE A 306 13.15 -4.81 -22.81
N TYR A 307 13.10 -4.91 -21.51
CA TYR A 307 12.05 -4.33 -20.67
C TYR A 307 12.67 -3.41 -19.65
N LEU A 308 11.97 -2.32 -19.35
CA LEU A 308 12.38 -1.33 -18.37
C LEU A 308 11.17 -0.94 -17.53
N VAL A 309 11.34 -0.93 -16.21
CA VAL A 309 10.38 -0.40 -15.26
C VAL A 309 10.99 0.81 -14.57
N VAL A 310 10.26 1.93 -14.57
CA VAL A 310 10.68 3.17 -13.90
C VAL A 310 9.81 3.44 -12.67
N TYR A 311 10.47 3.72 -11.56
CA TYR A 311 9.84 4.18 -10.33
C TYR A 311 10.57 5.43 -9.81
N VAL A 312 10.16 6.58 -10.31
CA VAL A 312 10.74 7.91 -10.06
C VAL A 312 12.22 7.98 -10.50
N ASP A 313 13.16 7.74 -9.59
CA ASP A 313 14.63 7.76 -9.80
C ASP A 313 15.23 6.35 -9.97
N ASP A 314 14.54 5.34 -9.51
CA ASP A 314 14.94 3.95 -9.61
C ASP A 314 14.46 3.31 -10.93
N ILE A 315 15.38 2.70 -11.66
CA ILE A 315 15.13 2.02 -12.94
C ILE A 315 15.61 0.59 -12.86
N VAL A 316 14.75 -0.34 -13.26
CA VAL A 316 15.12 -1.75 -13.42
C VAL A 316 15.00 -2.16 -14.88
N ILE A 317 16.06 -2.77 -15.42
CA ILE A 317 16.13 -3.25 -16.81
C ILE A 317 16.34 -4.76 -16.80
N SER A 318 15.64 -5.45 -17.70
CA SER A 318 15.76 -6.90 -17.91
C SER A 318 15.48 -7.26 -19.36
N GLY A 319 15.86 -8.45 -19.76
CA GLY A 319 15.64 -8.96 -21.13
C GLY A 319 16.75 -9.91 -21.56
N ASP A 320 16.66 -10.37 -22.80
CA ASP A 320 17.63 -11.27 -23.45
C ASP A 320 18.50 -10.57 -24.50
N ASP A 321 18.23 -9.31 -24.87
CA ASP A 321 19.10 -8.48 -25.71
C ASP A 321 20.19 -7.79 -24.88
N PHE A 322 21.25 -8.51 -24.55
CA PHE A 322 22.36 -7.98 -23.73
C PHE A 322 23.05 -6.77 -24.37
N ASP A 323 23.28 -6.83 -25.68
CA ASP A 323 23.89 -5.72 -26.42
C ASP A 323 22.96 -4.51 -26.47
N GLY A 324 21.68 -4.74 -26.65
CA GLY A 324 20.65 -3.70 -26.57
C GLY A 324 20.56 -3.06 -25.21
N ILE A 325 20.63 -3.84 -24.12
CA ILE A 325 20.68 -3.33 -22.75
C ILE A 325 21.91 -2.45 -22.56
N HIS A 326 23.06 -2.84 -23.08
CA HIS A 326 24.29 -2.03 -22.99
C HIS A 326 24.14 -0.70 -23.76
N ARG A 327 23.59 -0.73 -24.98
CA ARG A 327 23.29 0.48 -25.76
C ARG A 327 22.28 1.39 -25.04
N LEU A 328 21.23 0.81 -24.43
CA LEU A 328 20.23 1.55 -23.66
C LEU A 328 20.87 2.26 -22.46
N LYS A 329 21.72 1.57 -21.69
CA LYS A 329 22.46 2.16 -20.56
C LYS A 329 23.34 3.33 -21.03
N SER A 330 24.06 3.18 -22.15
CA SER A 330 24.89 4.23 -22.73
C SER A 330 24.06 5.42 -23.23
N HIS A 331 22.90 5.16 -23.87
CA HIS A 331 21.96 6.20 -24.27
C HIS A 331 21.45 6.99 -23.07
N LEU A 332 20.97 6.32 -22.02
CA LEU A 332 20.51 6.99 -20.81
C LEU A 332 21.62 7.77 -20.12
N HIS A 333 22.86 7.26 -20.12
CA HIS A 333 24.00 7.98 -19.57
C HIS A 333 24.33 9.28 -20.36
N SER A 334 24.11 9.29 -21.67
CA SER A 334 24.30 10.50 -22.48
C SER A 334 23.23 11.57 -22.26
N GLN A 335 22.03 11.18 -21.81
CA GLN A 335 20.88 12.08 -21.58
C GLN A 335 20.77 12.55 -20.14
N PHE A 336 21.19 11.73 -19.19
CA PHE A 336 20.99 11.92 -17.74
C PHE A 336 22.26 11.57 -16.97
N GLN A 337 22.38 12.11 -15.76
CA GLN A 337 23.43 11.70 -14.82
C GLN A 337 23.07 10.36 -14.17
N THR A 338 23.27 9.26 -14.91
CA THR A 338 22.98 7.91 -14.42
C THR A 338 24.13 7.32 -13.64
N LYS A 339 23.81 6.46 -12.68
CA LYS A 339 24.73 5.57 -11.99
C LYS A 339 24.28 4.13 -12.20
N ASP A 340 25.11 3.32 -12.84
CA ASP A 340 24.88 1.88 -12.94
C ASP A 340 25.20 1.23 -11.59
N LEU A 341 24.19 0.60 -10.97
CA LEU A 341 24.30 -0.10 -9.70
C LEU A 341 24.60 -1.59 -9.89
N GLY A 342 24.69 -2.06 -11.18
CA GLY A 342 24.93 -3.45 -11.53
C GLY A 342 23.68 -4.33 -11.35
N PRO A 343 23.86 -5.60 -10.90
CA PRO A 343 22.74 -6.50 -10.65
C PRO A 343 21.81 -5.95 -9.55
N LEU A 344 20.50 -6.12 -9.76
CA LEU A 344 19.50 -5.67 -8.81
C LEU A 344 19.63 -6.42 -7.48
N LYS A 345 19.81 -5.67 -6.38
CA LYS A 345 19.92 -6.21 -5.02
C LYS A 345 18.89 -5.63 -4.05
N TYR A 346 18.47 -4.40 -4.30
CA TYR A 346 17.59 -3.68 -3.40
C TYR A 346 16.75 -2.67 -4.18
N PHE A 347 15.44 -2.80 -4.14
CA PHE A 347 14.52 -1.96 -4.89
C PHE A 347 13.26 -1.69 -4.05
N LEU A 348 12.90 -0.44 -3.85
CA LEU A 348 11.71 -0.06 -3.06
C LEU A 348 11.67 -0.74 -1.68
N SER A 349 12.76 -0.71 -0.93
CA SER A 349 12.89 -1.39 0.37
C SER A 349 12.67 -2.92 0.31
N ILE A 350 12.73 -3.52 -0.88
CA ILE A 350 12.69 -4.96 -1.10
C ILE A 350 14.09 -5.45 -1.42
N GLU A 351 14.57 -6.41 -0.66
CA GLU A 351 15.79 -7.16 -0.94
C GLU A 351 15.50 -8.16 -2.06
N VAL A 352 16.31 -8.15 -3.10
CA VAL A 352 16.17 -9.02 -4.27
C VAL A 352 17.41 -9.90 -4.36
N ALA A 353 17.21 -11.20 -4.28
CA ALA A 353 18.28 -12.18 -4.46
C ALA A 353 17.97 -13.06 -5.67
N GLN A 354 18.79 -12.96 -6.71
CA GLN A 354 18.66 -13.74 -7.95
C GLN A 354 19.64 -14.90 -7.95
N SER A 355 19.14 -16.08 -8.30
CA SER A 355 19.91 -17.31 -8.48
C SER A 355 19.45 -18.06 -9.74
N ILE A 356 20.09 -19.17 -10.07
CA ILE A 356 19.68 -20.07 -11.16
C ILE A 356 18.29 -20.67 -10.88
N SER A 357 17.93 -20.90 -9.62
CA SER A 357 16.65 -21.48 -9.20
C SER A 357 15.51 -20.47 -9.16
N GLY A 358 15.79 -19.17 -9.22
CA GLY A 358 14.74 -18.15 -9.19
C GLY A 358 15.16 -16.83 -8.51
N ILE A 359 14.14 -16.04 -8.19
CA ILE A 359 14.30 -14.72 -7.58
C ILE A 359 13.55 -14.69 -6.24
N ALA A 360 14.27 -14.47 -5.15
CA ALA A 360 13.69 -14.27 -3.83
C ALA A 360 13.53 -12.79 -3.52
N LEU A 361 12.34 -12.40 -3.04
CA LEU A 361 11.97 -11.04 -2.64
C LEU A 361 11.68 -11.01 -1.14
N SER A 362 12.37 -10.17 -0.38
CA SER A 362 12.17 -10.04 1.06
C SER A 362 12.26 -8.57 1.50
N GLN A 363 11.58 -8.23 2.57
CA GLN A 363 11.76 -6.95 3.28
C GLN A 363 12.35 -7.19 4.68
N ARG A 364 13.33 -8.12 4.77
CA ARG A 364 13.92 -8.53 6.05
C ARG A 364 14.47 -7.35 6.85
N LYS A 365 15.27 -6.49 6.21
CA LYS A 365 15.81 -5.29 6.87
C LYS A 365 14.68 -4.40 7.38
N TYR A 366 13.69 -4.12 6.55
CA TYR A 366 12.54 -3.28 6.91
C TYR A 366 11.74 -3.88 8.09
N ALA A 367 11.54 -5.20 8.12
CA ALA A 367 10.89 -5.91 9.22
C ALA A 367 11.71 -5.78 10.52
N LEU A 368 13.03 -5.96 10.45
CA LEU A 368 13.93 -5.80 11.59
C LEU A 368 13.96 -4.36 12.11
N ASP A 369 13.94 -3.35 11.23
CA ASP A 369 13.86 -1.94 11.59
C ASP A 369 12.56 -1.63 12.36
N ILE A 370 11.42 -2.22 11.96
CA ILE A 370 10.15 -2.10 12.71
C ILE A 370 10.27 -2.73 14.10
N LEU A 371 10.81 -3.94 14.19
CA LEU A 371 11.00 -4.65 15.47
C LEU A 371 11.95 -3.90 16.40
N THR A 372 12.99 -3.30 15.87
CA THR A 372 13.95 -2.49 16.65
C THR A 372 13.32 -1.23 17.19
N GLU A 373 12.62 -0.46 16.34
CA GLU A 373 11.92 0.78 16.74
C GLU A 373 10.84 0.53 17.81
N THR A 374 10.20 -0.63 17.75
CA THR A 374 9.15 -1.01 18.72
C THR A 374 9.68 -1.71 19.98
N GLY A 375 10.98 -1.99 20.05
CA GLY A 375 11.60 -2.76 21.14
C GLY A 375 11.19 -4.24 21.15
N MET A 376 10.74 -4.78 20.02
CA MET A 376 10.20 -6.14 19.89
C MET A 376 11.23 -7.15 19.37
N VAL A 377 12.51 -6.77 19.30
CA VAL A 377 13.58 -7.67 18.81
C VAL A 377 13.72 -8.92 19.68
N ASP A 378 13.56 -8.79 21.00
CA ASP A 378 13.71 -9.90 21.95
C ASP A 378 12.38 -10.45 22.46
N CYS A 379 11.24 -10.11 21.79
CA CYS A 379 9.93 -10.60 22.20
C CYS A 379 9.75 -12.10 21.87
N CYS A 380 8.90 -12.77 22.64
CA CYS A 380 8.47 -14.14 22.31
C CYS A 380 7.70 -14.16 20.99
N PRO A 381 8.10 -15.00 20.02
CA PRO A 381 7.39 -15.12 18.74
C PRO A 381 5.95 -15.66 18.89
N SER A 382 5.14 -15.47 17.86
CA SER A 382 3.79 -16.01 17.74
C SER A 382 3.64 -16.77 16.43
N ASP A 383 2.92 -17.90 16.44
CA ASP A 383 2.69 -18.73 15.25
C ASP A 383 1.62 -18.16 14.31
N THR A 384 0.80 -17.20 14.80
CA THR A 384 -0.28 -16.60 14.01
C THR A 384 -0.27 -15.08 14.15
N SER A 385 -0.57 -14.38 13.05
CA SER A 385 -0.67 -12.92 13.03
C SER A 385 -1.90 -12.38 13.78
N MET A 386 -2.97 -13.20 13.89
CA MET A 386 -4.19 -12.87 14.65
C MET A 386 -4.77 -14.17 15.23
N ASP A 387 -5.40 -14.08 16.41
CA ASP A 387 -6.15 -15.18 16.99
C ASP A 387 -7.47 -15.35 16.23
N PRO A 388 -7.81 -16.55 15.72
CA PRO A 388 -9.07 -16.79 15.01
C PRO A 388 -10.33 -16.46 15.81
N ASN A 389 -10.25 -16.47 17.13
CA ASN A 389 -11.38 -16.21 18.02
C ASN A 389 -11.55 -14.73 18.38
N VAL A 390 -10.56 -13.90 18.08
CA VAL A 390 -10.61 -12.46 18.39
C VAL A 390 -11.34 -11.71 17.27
N LYS A 391 -12.36 -10.95 17.65
CA LYS A 391 -13.08 -10.03 16.78
C LYS A 391 -12.95 -8.62 17.36
N LEU A 392 -12.39 -7.71 16.58
CA LEU A 392 -12.21 -6.32 17.00
C LEU A 392 -13.45 -5.48 16.72
N LEU A 393 -13.79 -4.63 17.69
CA LEU A 393 -14.92 -3.70 17.61
C LEU A 393 -14.44 -2.26 17.82
N PRO A 394 -15.08 -1.27 17.18
CA PRO A 394 -14.84 0.15 17.49
C PRO A 394 -15.11 0.45 18.97
N GLY A 395 -14.21 1.19 19.62
CA GLY A 395 -14.34 1.56 21.03
C GLY A 395 -14.18 0.40 22.02
N GLN A 396 -13.56 -0.70 21.60
CA GLN A 396 -13.25 -1.82 22.47
C GLN A 396 -11.95 -1.54 23.24
N GLY A 397 -12.05 -1.41 24.57
CA GLY A 397 -10.94 -1.06 25.45
C GLY A 397 -10.76 0.45 25.63
N GLU A 398 -9.65 0.86 26.26
CA GLU A 398 -9.36 2.27 26.54
C GLU A 398 -8.75 2.94 25.28
N PRO A 399 -9.14 4.19 24.98
CA PRO A 399 -8.54 4.96 23.90
C PRO A 399 -7.03 5.13 24.11
N LEU A 400 -6.25 5.01 23.04
CA LEU A 400 -4.80 5.18 23.12
C LEU A 400 -4.42 6.65 23.37
N GLU A 401 -3.46 6.88 24.27
CA GLU A 401 -2.90 8.22 24.54
C GLU A 401 -2.18 8.80 23.30
N ASP A 402 -1.46 7.98 22.52
CA ASP A 402 -0.81 8.37 21.24
C ASP A 402 -1.40 7.60 20.05
N PRO A 403 -2.51 8.08 19.45
CA PRO A 403 -3.05 7.52 18.23
C PRO A 403 -2.09 7.65 17.03
N GLY A 404 -1.17 8.62 17.07
CA GLY A 404 -0.18 8.85 16.03
C GLY A 404 0.81 7.69 15.92
N ARG A 405 1.25 7.14 17.04
CA ARG A 405 2.12 5.95 17.10
C ARG A 405 1.43 4.73 16.45
N TYR A 406 0.16 4.51 16.78
CA TYR A 406 -0.63 3.43 16.16
C TYR A 406 -0.70 3.59 14.64
N ARG A 407 -1.06 4.78 14.14
CA ARG A 407 -1.15 5.07 12.70
C ARG A 407 0.17 4.85 11.96
N ARG A 408 1.29 5.32 12.53
CA ARG A 408 2.63 5.10 11.95
C ARG A 408 2.96 3.61 11.86
N LEU A 409 2.68 2.87 12.91
CA LEU A 409 3.00 1.44 12.98
C LEU A 409 2.16 0.62 12.00
N VAL A 410 0.83 0.85 11.96
CA VAL A 410 -0.06 0.20 10.99
C VAL A 410 0.33 0.57 9.56
N GLY A 411 0.69 1.83 9.28
CA GLY A 411 1.20 2.27 7.99
C GLY A 411 2.47 1.51 7.56
N ARG A 412 3.41 1.30 8.49
CA ARG A 412 4.62 0.49 8.21
C ARG A 412 4.29 -0.99 7.98
N LEU A 413 3.37 -1.56 8.74
CA LEU A 413 2.91 -2.94 8.53
C LEU A 413 2.19 -3.09 7.18
N ASN A 414 1.40 -2.08 6.77
CA ASN A 414 0.76 -2.06 5.46
C ASN A 414 1.81 -2.08 4.32
N TYR A 415 2.91 -1.33 4.46
CA TYR A 415 4.00 -1.41 3.48
C TYR A 415 4.70 -2.78 3.48
N LEU A 416 4.82 -3.45 4.63
CA LEU A 416 5.39 -4.79 4.72
C LEU A 416 4.53 -5.85 3.99
N THR A 417 3.21 -5.63 3.82
CA THR A 417 2.35 -6.53 3.05
C THR A 417 2.76 -6.64 1.58
N VAL A 418 3.64 -5.77 1.08
CA VAL A 418 4.16 -5.83 -0.31
C VAL A 418 4.88 -7.16 -0.58
N THR A 419 5.56 -7.75 0.40
CA THR A 419 6.23 -9.06 0.28
C THR A 419 5.69 -10.11 1.26
N ARG A 420 4.74 -9.73 2.13
CA ARG A 420 4.17 -10.56 3.18
C ARG A 420 2.65 -10.70 3.00
N PRO A 421 2.20 -11.54 2.06
CA PRO A 421 0.77 -11.80 1.86
C PRO A 421 0.08 -12.34 3.11
N ASP A 422 0.79 -13.09 3.93
CA ASP A 422 0.34 -13.76 5.16
C ASP A 422 -0.13 -12.81 6.29
N ILE A 423 0.23 -11.53 6.24
CA ILE A 423 -0.26 -10.52 7.20
C ILE A 423 -1.31 -9.58 6.59
N SER A 424 -1.62 -9.68 5.29
CA SER A 424 -2.48 -8.72 4.59
C SER A 424 -3.88 -8.61 5.19
N PHE A 425 -4.48 -9.73 5.58
CA PHE A 425 -5.81 -9.73 6.20
C PHE A 425 -5.80 -8.97 7.54
N VAL A 426 -4.92 -9.34 8.45
CA VAL A 426 -4.91 -8.74 9.79
C VAL A 426 -4.51 -7.27 9.75
N VAL A 427 -3.61 -6.87 8.85
CA VAL A 427 -3.27 -5.46 8.63
C VAL A 427 -4.48 -4.69 8.10
N SER A 428 -5.26 -5.27 7.17
CA SER A 428 -6.54 -4.71 6.70
C SER A 428 -7.55 -4.53 7.85
N VAL A 429 -7.62 -5.47 8.80
CA VAL A 429 -8.50 -5.39 9.98
C VAL A 429 -8.09 -4.24 10.90
N VAL A 430 -6.80 -4.17 11.32
CA VAL A 430 -6.34 -3.10 12.23
C VAL A 430 -6.36 -1.73 11.57
N SER A 431 -6.25 -1.64 10.25
CA SER A 431 -6.37 -0.39 9.49
C SER A 431 -7.76 0.24 9.58
N GLN A 432 -8.81 -0.49 9.97
CA GLN A 432 -10.14 0.06 10.14
C GLN A 432 -10.26 0.98 11.36
N PHE A 433 -9.32 0.91 12.30
CA PHE A 433 -9.35 1.64 13.58
C PHE A 433 -8.36 2.81 13.65
N LEU A 434 -7.81 3.28 12.52
CA LEU A 434 -6.84 4.38 12.46
C LEU A 434 -7.36 5.71 13.05
N ASN A 435 -8.67 5.96 12.97
CA ASN A 435 -9.28 7.20 13.46
C ASN A 435 -9.42 7.24 14.98
N ALA A 436 -9.80 6.12 15.61
CA ALA A 436 -10.03 5.99 17.03
C ALA A 436 -9.49 4.64 17.55
N PRO A 437 -8.16 4.46 17.63
CA PRO A 437 -7.58 3.23 18.11
C PRO A 437 -7.66 3.12 19.63
N CYS A 438 -7.91 1.89 20.12
CA CYS A 438 -7.91 1.52 21.53
C CYS A 438 -6.77 0.52 21.82
N ASP A 439 -6.54 0.22 23.10
CA ASP A 439 -5.53 -0.73 23.56
C ASP A 439 -5.70 -2.13 22.96
N SER A 440 -6.95 -2.63 22.88
CA SER A 440 -7.25 -3.93 22.24
C SER A 440 -6.83 -4.00 20.76
N HIS A 441 -6.91 -2.87 20.03
CA HIS A 441 -6.44 -2.77 18.65
C HIS A 441 -4.90 -2.82 18.60
N LEU A 442 -4.23 -2.16 19.54
CA LEU A 442 -2.77 -2.17 19.68
C LEU A 442 -2.26 -3.57 20.04
N ASP A 443 -2.96 -4.32 20.90
CA ASP A 443 -2.60 -5.70 21.25
C ASP A 443 -2.52 -6.62 20.02
N VAL A 444 -3.46 -6.47 19.08
CA VAL A 444 -3.40 -7.20 17.80
C VAL A 444 -2.19 -6.75 16.96
N VAL A 445 -1.90 -5.46 16.90
CA VAL A 445 -0.69 -4.96 16.22
C VAL A 445 0.59 -5.53 16.86
N MET A 446 0.66 -5.60 18.18
CA MET A 446 1.79 -6.22 18.89
C MET A 446 1.88 -7.74 18.60
N ARG A 447 0.76 -8.42 18.41
CA ARG A 447 0.75 -9.83 17.97
C ARG A 447 1.28 -10.00 16.55
N ILE A 448 0.93 -9.09 15.62
CA ILE A 448 1.52 -9.08 14.26
C ILE A 448 3.04 -8.97 14.34
N LEU A 449 3.58 -8.10 15.20
CA LEU A 449 5.01 -7.94 15.37
C LEU A 449 5.68 -9.22 15.91
N ARG A 450 5.05 -9.91 16.86
CA ARG A 450 5.52 -11.21 17.35
C ARG A 450 5.52 -12.29 16.26
N TYR A 451 4.51 -12.26 15.38
CA TYR A 451 4.47 -13.15 14.22
C TYR A 451 5.57 -12.84 13.21
N ILE A 452 5.83 -11.55 12.91
CA ILE A 452 6.92 -11.12 12.04
C ILE A 452 8.27 -11.53 12.63
N LYS A 453 8.44 -11.41 13.95
CA LYS A 453 9.67 -11.83 14.68
C LYS A 453 9.99 -13.31 14.46
N ASN A 454 8.99 -14.18 14.33
CA ASN A 454 9.19 -15.60 14.07
C ASN A 454 9.92 -15.87 12.74
N ALA A 455 9.60 -15.06 11.69
CA ALA A 455 10.22 -15.19 10.37
C ALA A 455 10.36 -13.81 9.68
N PRO A 456 11.31 -12.95 10.12
CA PRO A 456 11.45 -11.59 9.60
C PRO A 456 11.90 -11.55 8.14
N GLY A 457 12.57 -12.61 7.66
CA GLY A 457 13.01 -12.75 6.27
C GLY A 457 12.02 -13.47 5.35
N ARG A 458 10.84 -13.89 5.84
CA ARG A 458 9.81 -14.48 4.98
C ARG A 458 9.40 -13.50 3.90
N GLY A 459 9.24 -13.99 2.66
CA GLY A 459 8.95 -13.17 1.48
C GLY A 459 8.36 -14.01 0.35
N LEU A 460 8.58 -13.60 -0.88
CA LEU A 460 8.12 -14.28 -2.10
C LEU A 460 9.29 -14.97 -2.79
N LEU A 461 9.03 -16.13 -3.38
CA LEU A 461 9.97 -16.82 -4.25
C LEU A 461 9.34 -16.96 -5.63
N TYR A 462 10.03 -16.47 -6.65
CA TYR A 462 9.62 -16.59 -8.04
C TYR A 462 10.52 -17.58 -8.76
N GLU A 463 9.90 -18.58 -9.40
CA GLU A 463 10.57 -19.70 -10.03
C GLU A 463 9.96 -19.99 -11.39
N ASP A 464 10.73 -20.62 -12.27
CA ASP A 464 10.18 -21.22 -13.47
C ASP A 464 9.54 -22.58 -13.14
N LYS A 465 8.21 -22.61 -13.14
CA LYS A 465 7.41 -23.83 -12.95
C LYS A 465 6.92 -24.41 -14.29
N GLY A 466 7.61 -24.09 -15.39
CA GLY A 466 7.36 -24.63 -16.74
C GLY A 466 6.09 -24.14 -17.42
N ASN A 467 5.46 -23.07 -16.93
CA ASN A 467 4.26 -22.48 -17.53
C ASN A 467 4.12 -20.99 -17.20
N ALA A 468 3.26 -20.31 -17.97
CA ALA A 468 2.91 -18.90 -17.72
C ALA A 468 1.40 -18.70 -17.60
N LYS A 469 0.64 -19.71 -17.10
CA LYS A 469 -0.81 -19.64 -16.95
C LYS A 469 -1.21 -18.65 -15.87
N ILE A 470 -2.29 -17.92 -16.12
CA ILE A 470 -2.88 -16.98 -15.15
C ILE A 470 -3.98 -17.73 -14.39
N VAL A 471 -3.84 -17.81 -13.07
CA VAL A 471 -4.80 -18.44 -12.17
C VAL A 471 -5.13 -17.46 -11.05
N CYS A 472 -6.41 -17.21 -10.82
CA CYS A 472 -6.88 -16.34 -9.77
C CYS A 472 -7.79 -17.11 -8.81
N TYR A 473 -7.55 -17.00 -7.52
CA TYR A 473 -8.44 -17.48 -6.46
C TYR A 473 -9.18 -16.30 -5.87
N SER A 474 -10.49 -16.43 -5.68
CA SER A 474 -11.33 -15.44 -5.00
C SER A 474 -12.11 -16.08 -3.86
N ASP A 475 -12.23 -15.36 -2.74
CA ASP A 475 -12.98 -15.77 -1.55
C ASP A 475 -13.64 -14.55 -0.90
N ALA A 476 -14.74 -14.77 -0.18
CA ALA A 476 -15.37 -13.75 0.64
C ALA A 476 -15.82 -14.32 1.99
N ASP A 477 -15.31 -13.75 3.07
CA ASP A 477 -15.84 -14.03 4.40
C ASP A 477 -17.13 -13.22 4.63
N TRP A 478 -18.29 -13.90 4.42
CA TRP A 478 -19.59 -13.29 4.65
C TRP A 478 -19.91 -13.27 6.14
N ALA A 479 -20.31 -12.08 6.64
CA ALA A 479 -20.66 -11.87 8.04
C ALA A 479 -19.48 -11.96 9.04
N GLY A 480 -18.24 -11.97 8.59
CA GLY A 480 -17.05 -12.08 9.46
C GLY A 480 -16.78 -10.86 10.34
N SER A 481 -17.29 -9.67 9.97
CA SER A 481 -17.07 -8.43 10.73
C SER A 481 -18.28 -8.05 11.59
N PRO A 482 -18.16 -8.02 12.93
CA PRO A 482 -19.25 -7.62 13.83
C PRO A 482 -19.40 -6.09 13.99
N SER A 483 -18.53 -5.28 13.37
CA SER A 483 -18.37 -3.85 13.72
C SER A 483 -19.37 -2.88 13.08
N ASP A 484 -20.13 -3.26 12.04
CA ASP A 484 -21.00 -2.34 11.31
C ASP A 484 -22.47 -2.44 11.75
N ARG A 485 -22.71 -2.18 13.04
CA ARG A 485 -24.05 -1.88 13.56
C ARG A 485 -24.38 -0.41 13.30
N LYS A 486 -24.65 0.00 12.08
CA LYS A 486 -25.26 1.32 11.82
C LYS A 486 -26.75 1.21 12.06
N SER A 487 -27.19 1.62 13.24
CA SER A 487 -28.58 1.95 13.53
C SER A 487 -28.85 3.36 12.98
N THR A 488 -29.65 3.44 11.92
CA THR A 488 -30.29 4.70 11.55
C THR A 488 -31.79 4.42 11.52
N SER A 489 -32.53 5.10 12.42
CA SER A 489 -33.99 5.11 12.55
C SER A 489 -34.72 3.74 12.66
N GLY A 490 -34.88 3.24 13.89
CA GLY A 490 -36.04 2.45 14.29
C GLY A 490 -36.16 0.99 13.90
N TYR A 491 -35.30 0.47 13.03
CA TYR A 491 -35.22 -0.95 12.67
C TYR A 491 -33.81 -1.47 12.82
N CYS A 492 -33.59 -2.39 13.75
CA CYS A 492 -32.33 -3.10 13.91
C CYS A 492 -32.14 -4.10 12.75
N PHE A 493 -31.59 -3.67 11.62
CA PHE A 493 -30.96 -4.56 10.66
C PHE A 493 -29.47 -4.70 11.04
N PHE A 494 -29.06 -5.89 11.40
CA PHE A 494 -27.65 -6.24 11.54
C PHE A 494 -27.01 -6.27 10.15
N PHE A 495 -26.30 -5.21 9.79
CA PHE A 495 -25.53 -5.20 8.55
C PHE A 495 -24.22 -5.95 8.77
N LEU A 496 -24.10 -7.11 8.19
CA LEU A 496 -22.89 -7.92 8.19
C LEU A 496 -22.05 -7.53 6.97
N SER A 497 -20.92 -6.85 7.20
CA SER A 497 -19.99 -6.55 6.11
C SER A 497 -19.16 -7.78 5.80
N ALA A 498 -19.00 -8.10 4.52
CA ALA A 498 -18.11 -9.14 4.03
C ALA A 498 -16.72 -8.58 3.74
N THR A 499 -15.70 -9.41 3.86
CA THR A 499 -14.34 -9.11 3.39
C THR A 499 -14.08 -9.91 2.11
N SER A 500 -13.76 -9.22 1.03
CA SER A 500 -13.32 -9.84 -0.22
C SER A 500 -11.81 -10.03 -0.20
N GLY A 501 -11.36 -11.18 -0.66
CA GLY A 501 -9.97 -11.50 -0.89
C GLY A 501 -9.77 -12.17 -2.23
N TYR A 502 -8.64 -11.87 -2.87
CA TYR A 502 -8.19 -12.62 -4.04
C TYR A 502 -6.67 -12.71 -4.07
N CYS A 503 -6.17 -13.69 -4.81
CA CYS A 503 -4.78 -13.78 -5.21
C CYS A 503 -4.66 -14.25 -6.66
N VAL A 504 -3.75 -13.63 -7.41
CA VAL A 504 -3.48 -13.94 -8.82
C VAL A 504 -2.07 -14.51 -8.93
N LEU A 505 -1.96 -15.69 -9.52
CA LEU A 505 -0.71 -16.36 -9.82
C LEU A 505 -0.48 -16.36 -11.33
N ILE A 506 0.77 -16.14 -11.74
CA ILE A 506 1.22 -16.30 -13.12
C ILE A 506 2.39 -17.28 -13.13
N GLY A 507 2.23 -18.37 -13.88
CA GLY A 507 3.21 -19.45 -13.86
C GLY A 507 3.39 -20.08 -12.47
N GLY A 508 2.36 -20.05 -11.62
CA GLY A 508 2.43 -20.51 -10.23
C GLY A 508 3.12 -19.53 -9.28
N ASN A 509 3.53 -18.34 -9.71
CA ASN A 509 4.12 -17.29 -8.90
C ASN A 509 3.08 -16.26 -8.48
N LEU A 510 3.06 -15.87 -7.22
CA LEU A 510 2.08 -14.91 -6.68
C LEU A 510 2.40 -13.47 -7.10
N ILE A 511 1.56 -12.89 -7.96
CA ILE A 511 1.78 -11.56 -8.54
C ILE A 511 0.94 -10.48 -7.88
N SER A 512 -0.34 -10.74 -7.68
CA SER A 512 -1.27 -9.79 -7.08
C SER A 512 -2.12 -10.44 -6.01
N TRP A 513 -2.46 -9.68 -4.96
CA TRP A 513 -3.41 -10.07 -3.92
C TRP A 513 -4.06 -8.86 -3.29
N ARG A 514 -5.21 -9.10 -2.71
CA ARG A 514 -5.96 -8.06 -2.01
C ARG A 514 -6.74 -8.65 -0.85
N SER A 515 -6.82 -7.89 0.24
CA SER A 515 -7.75 -8.09 1.35
C SER A 515 -8.47 -6.77 1.56
N LYS A 516 -9.79 -6.72 1.29
CA LYS A 516 -10.57 -5.48 1.39
C LYS A 516 -11.97 -5.76 1.89
N LYS A 517 -12.42 -4.98 2.88
CA LYS A 517 -13.81 -4.95 3.33
C LYS A 517 -14.69 -4.43 2.19
N GLN A 518 -15.80 -5.11 1.91
CA GLN A 518 -16.77 -4.67 0.91
C GLN A 518 -17.47 -3.39 1.37
N ASN A 519 -17.67 -2.44 0.47
CA ASN A 519 -18.30 -1.16 0.77
C ASN A 519 -19.82 -1.28 0.98
N THR A 520 -20.42 -2.33 0.43
CA THR A 520 -21.85 -2.63 0.47
C THR A 520 -22.10 -3.94 1.21
N VAL A 521 -23.26 -4.04 1.83
CA VAL A 521 -23.68 -5.24 2.55
C VAL A 521 -24.15 -6.30 1.57
N ALA A 522 -23.54 -7.50 1.65
CA ALA A 522 -24.00 -8.66 0.92
C ALA A 522 -25.14 -9.34 1.67
N ARG A 523 -26.24 -9.64 0.99
CA ARG A 523 -27.44 -10.27 1.56
C ARG A 523 -27.32 -11.78 1.69
N SER A 524 -26.30 -12.38 1.05
CA SER A 524 -26.00 -13.80 1.13
C SER A 524 -24.52 -14.05 0.92
N SER A 525 -24.03 -15.24 1.30
CA SER A 525 -22.66 -15.67 1.01
C SER A 525 -22.35 -15.69 -0.48
N ALA A 526 -23.30 -16.17 -1.30
CA ALA A 526 -23.14 -16.20 -2.76
C ALA A 526 -22.97 -14.78 -3.36
N GLU A 527 -23.65 -13.78 -2.82
CA GLU A 527 -23.48 -12.38 -3.23
C GLU A 527 -22.10 -11.84 -2.84
N ALA A 528 -21.66 -12.12 -1.60
CA ALA A 528 -20.34 -11.70 -1.12
C ALA A 528 -19.23 -12.30 -2.00
N GLU A 529 -19.32 -13.60 -2.28
CA GLU A 529 -18.41 -14.32 -3.17
C GLU A 529 -18.42 -13.76 -4.59
N TYR A 530 -19.62 -13.49 -5.13
CA TYR A 530 -19.73 -12.94 -6.48
C TYR A 530 -19.08 -11.56 -6.61
N ARG A 531 -19.22 -10.70 -5.59
CA ARG A 531 -18.53 -9.40 -5.53
C ARG A 531 -17.00 -9.57 -5.45
N ALA A 532 -16.52 -10.59 -4.72
CA ALA A 532 -15.10 -10.93 -4.70
C ALA A 532 -14.61 -11.41 -6.08
N MET A 533 -15.41 -12.24 -6.77
CA MET A 533 -15.14 -12.67 -8.14
C MET A 533 -15.08 -11.47 -9.11
N ALA A 534 -16.00 -10.51 -9.01
CA ALA A 534 -15.99 -9.31 -9.85
C ALA A 534 -14.72 -8.46 -9.61
N ALA A 535 -14.34 -8.24 -8.36
CA ALA A 535 -13.11 -7.53 -8.03
C ALA A 535 -11.86 -8.26 -8.54
N ALA A 536 -11.81 -9.59 -8.42
CA ALA A 536 -10.75 -10.44 -8.95
C ALA A 536 -10.69 -10.39 -10.49
N THR A 537 -11.85 -10.39 -11.15
CA THR A 537 -11.97 -10.28 -12.61
C THR A 537 -11.39 -8.96 -13.12
N CYS A 538 -11.64 -7.83 -12.46
CA CYS A 538 -11.02 -6.54 -12.82
C CYS A 538 -9.50 -6.62 -12.84
N GLU A 539 -8.89 -7.19 -11.80
CA GLU A 539 -7.44 -7.35 -11.70
C GLU A 539 -6.89 -8.30 -12.77
N VAL A 540 -7.58 -9.41 -12.99
CA VAL A 540 -7.20 -10.42 -14.00
C VAL A 540 -7.25 -9.83 -15.41
N VAL A 541 -8.31 -9.09 -15.77
CA VAL A 541 -8.44 -8.46 -17.09
C VAL A 541 -7.30 -7.46 -17.33
N TRP A 542 -6.99 -6.62 -16.33
CA TRP A 542 -5.88 -5.68 -16.42
C TRP A 542 -4.52 -6.40 -16.55
N LEU A 543 -4.27 -7.46 -15.75
CA LEU A 543 -3.04 -8.25 -15.85
C LEU A 543 -2.92 -8.96 -17.21
N ARG A 544 -4.02 -9.48 -17.76
CA ARG A 544 -4.03 -10.07 -19.10
C ARG A 544 -3.64 -9.06 -20.16
N GLN A 545 -4.21 -7.85 -20.11
CA GLN A 545 -3.87 -6.77 -21.03
C GLN A 545 -2.39 -6.42 -20.95
N LEU A 546 -1.86 -6.23 -19.73
CA LEU A 546 -0.43 -5.97 -19.51
C LEU A 546 0.44 -7.10 -20.04
N PHE A 547 0.10 -8.34 -19.74
CA PHE A 547 0.82 -9.54 -20.16
C PHE A 547 0.86 -9.69 -21.69
N GLN A 548 -0.26 -9.38 -22.37
CA GLN A 548 -0.36 -9.39 -23.83
C GLN A 548 0.49 -8.29 -24.48
N GLN A 549 0.40 -7.05 -23.98
CA GLN A 549 1.17 -5.91 -24.50
C GLN A 549 2.68 -6.12 -24.39
N LEU A 550 3.11 -6.82 -23.34
CA LEU A 550 4.51 -7.13 -23.11
C LEU A 550 4.96 -8.45 -23.80
N HIS A 551 4.08 -9.12 -24.55
CA HIS A 551 4.37 -10.38 -25.26
C HIS A 551 4.94 -11.49 -24.35
N PHE A 552 4.52 -11.54 -23.09
CA PHE A 552 5.05 -12.52 -22.13
C PHE A 552 4.52 -13.94 -22.33
N GLY A 553 3.41 -14.12 -23.06
CA GLY A 553 2.85 -15.43 -23.37
C GLY A 553 1.36 -15.42 -23.71
N ASP A 554 0.78 -16.62 -23.75
CA ASP A 554 -0.63 -16.84 -24.08
C ASP A 554 -1.54 -16.67 -22.84
N THR A 555 -2.58 -15.86 -22.99
CA THR A 555 -3.56 -15.58 -21.93
C THR A 555 -4.87 -16.34 -22.09
N ARG A 556 -5.00 -17.22 -23.10
CA ARG A 556 -6.27 -17.92 -23.43
C ARG A 556 -6.80 -18.83 -22.31
N ASN A 557 -5.94 -19.34 -21.43
CA ASN A 557 -6.30 -20.28 -20.38
C ASN A 557 -6.30 -19.60 -18.99
N THR A 558 -6.89 -18.41 -18.87
CA THR A 558 -7.02 -17.71 -17.61
C THR A 558 -8.14 -18.31 -16.77
N LYS A 559 -7.84 -18.75 -15.54
CA LYS A 559 -8.81 -19.36 -14.64
C LYS A 559 -9.15 -18.46 -13.45
N LEU A 560 -10.44 -18.36 -13.14
CA LEU A 560 -10.97 -17.78 -11.91
C LEU A 560 -11.56 -18.90 -11.05
N ILE A 561 -10.99 -19.11 -9.88
CA ILE A 561 -11.32 -20.22 -8.98
C ILE A 561 -12.05 -19.68 -7.75
N CYS A 562 -13.18 -20.30 -7.42
CA CYS A 562 -14.00 -19.98 -6.25
C CYS A 562 -14.49 -21.27 -5.58
N ASP A 563 -14.72 -21.26 -4.27
CA ASP A 563 -15.27 -22.40 -3.55
C ASP A 563 -16.79 -22.32 -3.30
N ASN A 564 -17.45 -21.31 -3.86
CA ASN A 564 -18.90 -21.15 -3.79
C ASN A 564 -19.57 -21.56 -5.10
N GLN A 565 -20.16 -22.75 -5.12
CA GLN A 565 -20.86 -23.28 -6.31
C GLN A 565 -22.01 -22.39 -6.78
N ALA A 566 -22.74 -21.73 -5.86
CA ALA A 566 -23.84 -20.86 -6.23
C ALA A 566 -23.34 -19.60 -6.96
N ALA A 567 -22.20 -19.02 -6.53
CA ALA A 567 -21.58 -17.90 -7.23
C ALA A 567 -21.09 -18.31 -8.64
N LEU A 568 -20.46 -19.48 -8.77
CA LEU A 568 -20.04 -20.02 -10.07
C LEU A 568 -21.22 -20.28 -11.00
N HIS A 569 -22.34 -20.81 -10.45
CA HIS A 569 -23.57 -21.03 -11.23
C HIS A 569 -24.15 -19.71 -11.75
N ILE A 570 -24.16 -18.64 -10.94
CA ILE A 570 -24.59 -17.30 -11.37
C ILE A 570 -23.68 -16.78 -12.49
N ALA A 571 -22.38 -17.02 -12.43
CA ALA A 571 -21.41 -16.59 -13.44
C ALA A 571 -21.62 -17.29 -14.80
N SER A 572 -21.96 -18.57 -14.79
CA SER A 572 -22.13 -19.39 -16.01
C SER A 572 -23.55 -19.36 -16.60
N ASN A 573 -24.58 -18.97 -15.83
CA ASN A 573 -25.96 -19.00 -16.27
C ASN A 573 -26.35 -17.70 -17.00
N PRO A 574 -26.79 -17.77 -18.27
CA PRO A 574 -27.20 -16.60 -19.05
C PRO A 574 -28.55 -15.99 -18.61
N VAL A 575 -29.37 -16.73 -17.84
CA VAL A 575 -30.67 -16.26 -17.40
C VAL A 575 -30.54 -15.22 -16.31
N PHE A 576 -31.20 -14.08 -16.49
CA PHE A 576 -31.31 -13.02 -15.50
C PHE A 576 -32.22 -13.46 -14.34
N HIS A 577 -31.71 -13.45 -13.11
CA HIS A 577 -32.49 -13.74 -11.91
C HIS A 577 -32.91 -12.45 -11.22
N GLU A 578 -34.20 -12.25 -10.95
CA GLU A 578 -34.71 -11.09 -10.20
C GLU A 578 -34.02 -10.90 -8.84
N ARG A 579 -33.52 -11.97 -8.24
CA ARG A 579 -32.81 -11.96 -6.96
C ARG A 579 -31.42 -11.33 -7.03
N THR A 580 -30.86 -11.09 -8.23
CA THR A 580 -29.51 -10.53 -8.43
C THR A 580 -29.51 -9.06 -8.87
N LYS A 581 -30.67 -8.39 -8.93
CA LYS A 581 -30.80 -6.98 -9.39
C LYS A 581 -29.82 -6.01 -8.72
N HIS A 582 -29.47 -6.24 -7.44
CA HIS A 582 -28.59 -5.36 -6.67
C HIS A 582 -27.08 -5.59 -6.91
N ILE A 583 -26.71 -6.64 -7.64
CA ILE A 583 -25.34 -6.93 -8.14
C ILE A 583 -25.33 -7.09 -9.67
N GLU A 584 -26.28 -6.50 -10.34
CA GLU A 584 -26.51 -6.67 -11.78
C GLU A 584 -25.26 -6.31 -12.60
N ILE A 585 -24.60 -5.19 -12.27
CA ILE A 585 -23.38 -4.74 -12.95
C ILE A 585 -22.26 -5.77 -12.78
N ASP A 586 -22.03 -6.27 -11.56
CA ASP A 586 -21.04 -7.31 -11.29
C ASP A 586 -21.37 -8.60 -12.05
N CYS A 587 -22.67 -8.97 -12.10
CA CYS A 587 -23.12 -10.16 -12.81
C CYS A 587 -22.89 -10.05 -14.32
N HIS A 588 -23.21 -8.91 -14.93
CA HIS A 588 -22.98 -8.69 -16.35
C HIS A 588 -21.50 -8.69 -16.68
N PHE A 589 -20.69 -8.02 -15.90
CA PHE A 589 -19.25 -7.91 -16.11
C PHE A 589 -18.55 -9.28 -16.09
N VAL A 590 -18.72 -10.06 -15.02
CA VAL A 590 -18.06 -11.38 -14.91
C VAL A 590 -18.57 -12.32 -16.01
N ARG A 591 -19.90 -12.34 -16.26
CA ARG A 591 -20.51 -13.19 -17.27
C ARG A 591 -20.01 -12.85 -18.68
N GLU A 592 -19.90 -11.57 -19.03
CA GLU A 592 -19.34 -11.12 -20.30
C GLU A 592 -17.95 -11.73 -20.53
N LYS A 593 -17.07 -11.66 -19.51
CA LYS A 593 -15.71 -12.19 -19.60
C LYS A 593 -15.65 -13.73 -19.67
N VAL A 594 -16.61 -14.40 -19.07
CA VAL A 594 -16.77 -15.86 -19.18
C VAL A 594 -17.30 -16.26 -20.56
N LEU A 595 -18.32 -15.58 -21.08
CA LEU A 595 -18.93 -15.86 -22.39
C LEU A 595 -17.98 -15.54 -23.56
N SER A 596 -17.18 -14.47 -23.43
CA SER A 596 -16.14 -14.14 -24.43
C SER A 596 -14.98 -15.14 -24.43
N GLY A 597 -14.90 -16.05 -23.45
CA GLY A 597 -13.78 -16.98 -23.30
C GLY A 597 -12.49 -16.33 -22.77
N GLU A 598 -12.55 -15.08 -22.35
CA GLU A 598 -11.42 -14.40 -21.74
C GLU A 598 -11.02 -15.06 -20.41
N ILE A 599 -12.00 -15.56 -19.67
CA ILE A 599 -11.83 -16.21 -18.35
C ILE A 599 -12.67 -17.49 -18.33
N THR A 600 -12.14 -18.54 -17.71
CA THR A 600 -12.88 -19.75 -17.35
C THR A 600 -13.03 -19.82 -15.85
N THR A 601 -14.20 -20.25 -15.37
CA THR A 601 -14.45 -20.43 -13.94
C THR A 601 -14.24 -21.88 -13.53
N ASP A 602 -13.70 -22.12 -12.34
CA ASP A 602 -13.45 -23.46 -11.82
C ASP A 602 -13.78 -23.50 -10.32
N PHE A 603 -14.12 -24.70 -9.82
CA PHE A 603 -14.45 -24.92 -8.41
C PHE A 603 -13.25 -25.49 -7.65
N VAL A 604 -13.09 -25.07 -6.40
CA VAL A 604 -12.14 -25.64 -5.47
C VAL A 604 -12.82 -25.94 -4.14
N ASN A 605 -12.40 -27.01 -3.46
CA ASN A 605 -12.86 -27.23 -2.09
C ASN A 605 -12.29 -26.17 -1.14
N SER A 606 -13.03 -25.80 -0.10
CA SER A 606 -12.57 -24.79 0.89
C SER A 606 -11.26 -25.19 1.58
N SER A 607 -10.94 -26.50 1.67
CA SER A 607 -9.63 -26.97 2.14
C SER A 607 -8.46 -26.59 1.22
N GLU A 608 -8.71 -26.29 -0.05
CA GLU A 608 -7.71 -25.92 -1.06
C GLU A 608 -7.81 -24.45 -1.48
N GLN A 609 -8.75 -23.67 -0.89
CA GLN A 609 -8.94 -22.26 -1.19
C GLN A 609 -7.75 -21.42 -0.69
N LEU A 610 -6.93 -20.89 -1.62
CA LEU A 610 -5.75 -20.10 -1.26
C LEU A 610 -6.12 -18.67 -0.84
N ALA A 611 -7.26 -18.15 -1.33
CA ALA A 611 -7.73 -16.81 -1.00
C ALA A 611 -8.25 -16.67 0.44
N ASP A 612 -8.48 -17.77 1.18
CA ASP A 612 -8.81 -17.77 2.62
C ASP A 612 -7.84 -16.91 3.45
N MET A 613 -6.55 -16.88 3.08
CA MET A 613 -5.52 -16.08 3.76
C MET A 613 -5.82 -14.59 3.76
N PHE A 614 -6.62 -14.11 2.80
CA PHE A 614 -6.93 -12.69 2.61
C PHE A 614 -8.29 -12.28 3.17
N THR A 615 -9.06 -13.24 3.70
CA THR A 615 -10.42 -13.01 4.19
C THR A 615 -10.64 -13.44 5.63
N LYS A 616 -9.84 -14.39 6.13
CA LYS A 616 -10.06 -15.05 7.43
C LYS A 616 -8.78 -15.07 8.26
N SER A 617 -8.95 -15.06 9.59
CA SER A 617 -7.86 -15.38 10.50
C SER A 617 -7.70 -16.91 10.57
N LEU A 618 -6.51 -17.39 10.22
CA LEU A 618 -6.23 -18.82 10.05
C LEU A 618 -5.30 -19.34 11.17
N LYS A 619 -5.37 -20.65 11.44
CA LYS A 619 -4.40 -21.36 12.28
C LYS A 619 -3.02 -21.40 11.59
N GLY A 620 -1.94 -21.42 12.37
CA GLY A 620 -0.56 -21.38 11.84
C GLY A 620 -0.29 -22.46 10.78
N SER A 621 -0.71 -23.71 11.02
CA SER A 621 -0.55 -24.81 10.05
C SER A 621 -1.26 -24.55 8.70
N ARG A 622 -2.41 -23.85 8.72
CA ARG A 622 -3.11 -23.48 7.48
C ARG A 622 -2.41 -22.34 6.77
N VAL A 623 -1.89 -21.35 7.51
CA VAL A 623 -1.08 -20.26 6.95
C VAL A 623 0.15 -20.83 6.26
N ASP A 624 0.89 -21.73 6.91
CA ASP A 624 2.09 -22.35 6.34
C ASP A 624 1.76 -23.20 5.10
N TYR A 625 0.64 -23.96 5.13
CA TYR A 625 0.17 -24.69 3.95
C TYR A 625 -0.06 -23.77 2.75
N ILE A 626 -0.80 -22.66 2.95
CA ILE A 626 -1.09 -21.72 1.87
C ILE A 626 0.20 -21.01 1.40
N CYS A 627 1.06 -20.56 2.32
CA CYS A 627 2.34 -19.91 1.97
C CYS A 627 3.24 -20.83 1.13
N ASN A 628 3.22 -22.14 1.37
CA ASN A 628 4.00 -23.11 0.58
C ASN A 628 3.39 -23.38 -0.81
N LYS A 629 2.13 -23.02 -1.03
CA LYS A 629 1.44 -23.18 -2.33
C LYS A 629 1.52 -21.88 -3.17
N LEU A 630 1.63 -20.73 -2.52
CA LEU A 630 1.79 -19.42 -3.17
C LEU A 630 3.23 -19.16 -3.58
#